data_65b179100adfe14ebbee8067fb680215
#
_entry.id   65b179100adfe14ebbee8067fb680215
#
_cell.length_a   1.000
_cell.length_b   1.000
_cell.length_c   1.000
_cell.angle_alpha   90.00
_cell.angle_beta   90.00
_cell.angle_gamma   90.00
#
_symmetry.space_group_name_H-M   'P 1'
#
loop_
_entity.id
_entity.type
_entity.pdbx_description
1 polymer ?
#
loop_
_entity_poly.entity_id
_entity_poly.type
_entity_poly.pdbx_seq_one_letter_code
_entity_poly.pdbx_strand_id
1 'polypeptide(L)'
;ANLAATDFGAGQVDIVYPKYSIKSESPVAVVKTVTDKKGTTDAAKAYLDYLWSEPAQQLAADLYLRPSVQSVLEKNGDKLPPVETFRPNDAFGTWDEIMTTYFSDGGVFDQLAINAPQ
;
A
#
# COMPACT_ATOMS: atom_id res chain seq x y z
N ALA A 1 -8.63 0.62 -8.96
CA ALA A 1 -8.63 0.40 -10.41
C ALA A 1 -9.31 -0.93 -10.76
N ASN A 2 -8.80 -2.10 -10.31
CA ASN A 2 -9.35 -3.42 -10.71
C ASN A 2 -10.83 -3.61 -10.33
N LEU A 3 -11.25 -3.21 -9.12
CA LEU A 3 -12.66 -3.23 -8.71
C LEU A 3 -13.50 -2.30 -9.58
N ALA A 4 -13.02 -1.08 -9.84
CA ALA A 4 -13.72 -0.15 -10.72
C ALA A 4 -13.87 -0.70 -12.14
N ALA A 5 -12.85 -1.35 -12.70
CA ALA A 5 -12.94 -1.99 -14.01
C ALA A 5 -14.02 -3.10 -14.06
N THR A 6 -14.21 -3.81 -12.94
CA THR A 6 -15.29 -4.79 -12.81
C THR A 6 -16.67 -4.12 -12.75
N ASP A 7 -16.79 -3.05 -11.97
CA ASP A 7 -18.06 -2.34 -11.77
C ASP A 7 -18.52 -1.59 -13.03
N PHE A 8 -17.60 -1.02 -13.79
CA PHE A 8 -17.92 -0.35 -15.08
C PHE A 8 -18.19 -1.32 -16.23
N GLY A 9 -17.83 -2.58 -16.07
CA GLY A 9 -17.96 -3.62 -17.09
C GLY A 9 -16.72 -3.82 -17.97
N ALA A 10 -16.63 -4.98 -18.58
CA ALA A 10 -15.47 -5.37 -19.38
C ALA A 10 -15.26 -4.42 -20.56
N GLY A 11 -14.04 -3.94 -20.72
CA GLY A 11 -13.63 -3.09 -21.85
C GLY A 11 -14.04 -1.62 -21.76
N GLN A 12 -14.68 -1.17 -20.67
CA GLN A 12 -15.04 0.23 -20.49
C GLN A 12 -13.88 1.08 -19.94
N VAL A 13 -12.96 0.46 -19.23
CA VAL A 13 -11.76 1.12 -18.69
C VAL A 13 -10.56 0.20 -18.82
N ASP A 14 -9.39 0.78 -19.07
CA ASP A 14 -8.11 0.08 -19.07
C ASP A 14 -7.33 0.39 -17.80
N ILE A 15 -6.57 -0.62 -17.31
CA ILE A 15 -5.68 -0.45 -16.16
C ILE A 15 -4.25 -0.36 -16.67
N VAL A 16 -3.65 0.81 -16.51
CA VAL A 16 -2.25 1.04 -16.85
C VAL A 16 -1.39 0.86 -15.60
N TYR A 17 -0.46 -0.10 -15.67
CA TYR A 17 0.54 -0.31 -14.62
C TYR A 17 1.80 0.50 -14.97
N PRO A 18 2.24 1.43 -14.12
CA PRO A 18 3.45 2.18 -14.36
C PRO A 18 4.68 1.28 -14.23
N LYS A 19 5.76 1.64 -14.91
CA LYS A 19 7.03 0.93 -14.77
C LYS A 19 7.57 1.00 -13.34
N TYR A 20 7.44 2.17 -12.70
CA TYR A 20 7.88 2.42 -11.33
C TYR A 20 6.71 2.93 -10.48
N SER A 21 6.65 2.49 -9.23
CA SER A 21 5.67 2.99 -8.27
C SER A 21 6.24 3.02 -6.86
N ILE A 22 5.61 3.79 -6.01
CA ILE A 22 5.95 3.83 -4.58
C ILE A 22 5.52 2.51 -3.92
N LYS A 23 6.43 1.89 -3.15
CA LYS A 23 6.09 0.78 -2.28
C LYS A 23 5.34 1.30 -1.07
N SER A 24 4.04 1.07 -1.03
CA SER A 24 3.22 1.39 0.15
C SER A 24 3.38 0.29 1.19
N GLU A 25 4.09 0.59 2.26
CA GLU A 25 4.26 -0.29 3.41
C GLU A 25 3.37 0.22 4.54
N SER A 26 2.27 -0.49 4.82
CA SER A 26 1.34 -0.12 5.90
C SER A 26 1.74 -0.82 7.18
N PRO A 27 2.41 -0.13 8.14
CA PRO A 27 2.81 -0.74 9.39
C PRO A 27 1.60 -1.06 10.26
N VAL A 28 1.66 -2.18 10.97
CA VAL A 28 0.68 -2.56 11.99
C VAL A 28 1.40 -2.78 13.32
N ALA A 29 0.75 -2.39 14.40
CA ALA A 29 1.34 -2.53 15.74
C ALA A 29 0.27 -2.83 16.81
N VAL A 30 0.69 -3.55 17.85
CA VAL A 30 -0.13 -3.75 19.04
C VAL A 30 -0.10 -2.48 19.89
N VAL A 31 -1.26 -1.94 20.20
CA VAL A 31 -1.39 -0.83 21.17
C VAL A 31 -1.29 -1.40 22.59
N LYS A 32 -0.06 -1.50 23.09
CA LYS A 32 0.28 -2.22 24.32
C LYS A 32 -0.52 -1.76 25.54
N THR A 33 -0.68 -0.44 25.72
CA THR A 33 -1.46 0.12 26.84
C THR A 33 -2.92 -0.34 26.85
N VAL A 34 -3.50 -0.62 25.69
CA VAL A 34 -4.88 -1.11 25.56
C VAL A 34 -4.92 -2.62 25.79
N THR A 35 -4.03 -3.35 25.15
CA THR A 35 -4.03 -4.82 25.20
C THR A 35 -3.65 -5.35 26.58
N ASP A 36 -2.73 -4.71 27.29
CA ASP A 36 -2.37 -5.07 28.67
C ASP A 36 -3.55 -4.83 29.62
N LYS A 37 -4.22 -3.69 29.49
CA LYS A 37 -5.42 -3.38 30.31
C LYS A 37 -6.55 -4.38 30.07
N LYS A 38 -6.69 -4.90 28.85
CA LYS A 38 -7.75 -5.86 28.47
C LYS A 38 -7.32 -7.32 28.58
N GLY A 39 -6.06 -7.62 28.87
CA GLY A 39 -5.53 -8.99 28.89
C GLY A 39 -5.55 -9.66 27.50
N THR A 40 -5.44 -8.90 26.40
CA THR A 40 -5.59 -9.40 25.03
C THR A 40 -4.29 -9.33 24.22
N THR A 41 -3.15 -9.16 24.86
CA THR A 41 -1.84 -8.97 24.18
C THR A 41 -1.48 -10.15 23.28
N ASP A 42 -1.65 -11.38 23.77
CA ASP A 42 -1.32 -12.59 23.00
C ASP A 42 -2.27 -12.80 21.83
N ALA A 43 -3.56 -12.54 22.02
CA ALA A 43 -4.54 -12.61 20.94
C ALA A 43 -4.26 -11.55 19.85
N ALA A 44 -3.89 -10.33 20.23
CA ALA A 44 -3.52 -9.28 19.29
C ALA A 44 -2.27 -9.64 18.49
N LYS A 45 -1.25 -10.21 19.14
CA LYS A 45 -0.06 -10.72 18.46
C LYS A 45 -0.40 -11.82 17.48
N ALA A 46 -1.14 -12.84 17.92
CA ALA A 46 -1.53 -13.96 17.06
C ALA A 46 -2.31 -13.47 15.83
N TYR A 47 -3.17 -12.47 15.97
CA TYR A 47 -3.87 -11.85 14.85
C TYR A 47 -2.91 -11.16 13.89
N LEU A 48 -1.95 -10.36 14.39
CA LEU A 48 -0.97 -9.70 13.53
C LEU A 48 -0.06 -10.72 12.83
N ASP A 49 0.38 -11.76 13.53
CA ASP A 49 1.19 -12.83 12.92
C ASP A 49 0.42 -13.55 11.80
N TYR A 50 -0.88 -13.77 12.00
CA TYR A 50 -1.73 -14.36 10.96
C TYR A 50 -1.80 -13.54 9.70
N LEU A 51 -1.77 -12.20 9.77
CA LEU A 51 -1.80 -11.33 8.58
C LEU A 51 -0.64 -11.57 7.61
N TRP A 52 0.50 -12.11 8.11
CA TRP A 52 1.67 -12.46 7.29
C TRP A 52 1.68 -13.92 6.82
N SER A 53 0.67 -14.69 7.16
CA SER A 53 0.52 -16.07 6.69
C SER A 53 0.12 -16.12 5.21
N GLU A 54 0.50 -17.21 4.51
CA GLU A 54 0.08 -17.40 3.12
C GLU A 54 -1.44 -17.33 2.92
N PRO A 55 -2.30 -17.93 3.78
CA PRO A 55 -3.74 -17.81 3.63
C PRO A 55 -4.25 -16.37 3.71
N ALA A 56 -3.77 -15.57 4.68
CA ALA A 56 -4.17 -14.18 4.81
C ALA A 56 -3.67 -13.33 3.64
N GLN A 57 -2.45 -13.56 3.18
CA GLN A 57 -1.88 -12.89 2.02
C GLN A 57 -2.58 -13.28 0.70
N GLN A 58 -3.10 -14.51 0.60
CA GLN A 58 -3.95 -14.89 -0.53
C GLN A 58 -5.28 -14.13 -0.53
N LEU A 59 -5.92 -13.97 0.63
CA LEU A 59 -7.12 -13.12 0.76
C LEU A 59 -6.84 -11.67 0.34
N ALA A 60 -5.67 -11.13 0.70
CA ALA A 60 -5.24 -9.81 0.23
C ALA A 60 -5.15 -9.75 -1.30
N ALA A 61 -4.52 -10.75 -1.93
CA ALA A 61 -4.42 -10.84 -3.39
C ALA A 61 -5.79 -10.95 -4.06
N ASP A 62 -6.73 -11.68 -3.46
CA ASP A 62 -8.10 -11.81 -3.97
C ASP A 62 -8.86 -10.48 -3.98
N LEU A 63 -8.51 -9.58 -3.05
CA LEU A 63 -9.02 -8.21 -2.98
C LEU A 63 -8.16 -7.19 -3.74
N TYR A 64 -7.28 -7.64 -4.63
CA TYR A 64 -6.34 -6.80 -5.41
C TYR A 64 -5.37 -5.98 -4.54
N LEU A 65 -5.12 -6.41 -3.31
CA LEU A 65 -4.04 -5.88 -2.49
C LEU A 65 -2.79 -6.70 -2.76
N ARG A 66 -1.69 -6.04 -3.05
CA ARG A 66 -0.44 -6.71 -3.39
C ARG A 66 0.15 -7.39 -2.16
N PRO A 67 0.27 -8.73 -2.13
CA PRO A 67 0.79 -9.44 -0.97
C PRO A 67 2.29 -9.16 -0.77
N SER A 68 2.72 -9.23 0.50
CA SER A 68 4.13 -9.12 0.87
C SER A 68 4.87 -10.46 0.82
N VAL A 69 4.13 -11.57 0.85
CA VAL A 69 4.70 -12.92 0.72
C VAL A 69 4.96 -13.23 -0.75
N GLN A 70 6.23 -13.41 -1.11
CA GLN A 70 6.68 -13.53 -2.49
C GLN A 70 6.02 -14.70 -3.23
N SER A 71 5.90 -15.87 -2.59
CA SER A 71 5.26 -17.04 -3.17
C SER A 71 3.79 -16.79 -3.56
N VAL A 72 3.07 -16.00 -2.75
CA VAL A 72 1.69 -15.61 -3.03
C VAL A 72 1.63 -14.59 -4.16
N LEU A 73 2.55 -13.63 -4.18
CA LEU A 73 2.62 -12.63 -5.25
C LEU A 73 2.87 -13.28 -6.60
N GLU A 74 3.79 -14.24 -6.68
CA GLU A 74 4.11 -14.98 -7.90
C GLU A 74 2.92 -15.80 -8.42
N LYS A 75 2.19 -16.46 -7.53
CA LYS A 75 0.95 -17.21 -7.89
C LYS A 75 -0.15 -16.32 -8.46
N ASN A 76 -0.14 -15.04 -8.13
CA ASN A 76 -1.15 -14.06 -8.55
C ASN A 76 -0.61 -13.06 -9.61
N GLY A 77 0.47 -13.39 -10.30
CA GLY A 77 1.14 -12.52 -11.27
C GLY A 77 0.25 -12.04 -12.42
N ASP A 78 -0.66 -12.86 -12.90
CA ASP A 78 -1.63 -12.50 -13.95
C ASP A 78 -2.60 -11.40 -13.48
N LYS A 79 -3.01 -11.48 -12.21
CA LYS A 79 -3.94 -10.55 -11.58
C LYS A 79 -3.25 -9.28 -11.07
N LEU A 80 -2.00 -9.43 -10.61
CA LEU A 80 -1.17 -8.40 -10.01
C LEU A 80 0.20 -8.34 -10.71
N PRO A 81 0.26 -7.83 -11.95
CA PRO A 81 1.50 -7.79 -12.72
C PRO A 81 2.66 -7.17 -11.95
N PRO A 82 3.90 -7.61 -12.19
CA PRO A 82 5.06 -7.06 -11.51
C PRO A 82 5.21 -5.57 -11.82
N VAL A 83 5.49 -4.78 -10.78
CA VAL A 83 5.80 -3.35 -10.87
C VAL A 83 7.08 -3.12 -10.06
N GLU A 84 8.05 -2.45 -10.65
CA GLU A 84 9.23 -2.03 -9.91
C GLU A 84 8.82 -1.00 -8.86
N THR A 85 9.24 -1.19 -7.62
CA THR A 85 8.85 -0.32 -6.52
C THR A 85 10.07 0.22 -5.78
N PHE A 86 9.94 1.44 -5.26
CA PHE A 86 10.93 2.07 -4.39
C PHE A 86 10.26 2.56 -3.11
N ARG A 87 11.04 2.65 -2.04
CA ARG A 87 10.56 3.25 -0.79
C ARG A 87 10.67 4.77 -0.86
N PRO A 88 9.68 5.52 -0.36
CA PRO A 88 9.74 6.98 -0.34
C PRO A 88 11.02 7.51 0.29
N ASN A 89 11.44 6.90 1.40
CA ASN A 89 12.64 7.31 2.12
C ASN A 89 13.95 7.14 1.32
N ASP A 90 14.01 6.16 0.43
CA ASP A 90 15.20 5.92 -0.40
C ASP A 90 15.34 6.96 -1.53
N ALA A 91 14.20 7.51 -1.98
CA ALA A 91 14.15 8.45 -3.09
C ALA A 91 14.06 9.93 -2.66
N PHE A 92 13.42 10.21 -1.53
CA PHE A 92 13.03 11.56 -1.13
C PHE A 92 13.52 11.99 0.25
N GLY A 93 14.24 11.13 0.98
CA GLY A 93 14.76 11.42 2.33
C GLY A 93 13.81 10.99 3.45
N THR A 94 14.00 11.55 4.63
CA THR A 94 13.16 11.24 5.79
C THR A 94 11.72 11.74 5.62
N TRP A 95 10.78 11.19 6.39
CA TRP A 95 9.40 11.66 6.37
C TRP A 95 9.26 13.15 6.74
N ASP A 96 10.08 13.66 7.64
CA ASP A 96 10.07 15.07 8.01
C ASP A 96 10.53 15.95 6.83
N GLU A 97 11.57 15.54 6.11
CA GLU A 97 12.03 16.21 4.89
C GLU A 97 10.97 16.13 3.78
N ILE A 98 10.36 14.99 3.57
CA ILE A 98 9.27 14.80 2.61
C ILE A 98 8.10 15.73 2.95
N MET A 99 7.63 15.74 4.18
CA MET A 99 6.52 16.58 4.60
C MET A 99 6.85 18.06 4.44
N THR A 100 8.04 18.48 4.84
CA THR A 100 8.47 19.88 4.75
C THR A 100 8.64 20.33 3.30
N THR A 101 9.26 19.52 2.47
CA THR A 101 9.58 19.90 1.08
C THR A 101 8.38 19.86 0.16
N TYR A 102 7.57 18.81 0.28
CA TYR A 102 6.53 18.51 -0.71
C TYR A 102 5.13 18.93 -0.28
N PHE A 103 4.82 18.88 1.02
CA PHE A 103 3.45 19.00 1.53
C PHE A 103 3.23 20.16 2.52
N SER A 104 4.25 20.96 2.81
CA SER A 104 4.06 22.21 3.57
C SER A 104 3.37 23.27 2.70
N ASP A 105 2.82 24.31 3.32
CA ASP A 105 2.25 25.46 2.62
C ASP A 105 3.27 26.07 1.65
N GLY A 106 2.90 26.15 0.38
CA GLY A 106 3.80 26.59 -0.69
C GLY A 106 4.83 25.53 -1.14
N GLY A 107 4.73 24.32 -0.66
CA GLY A 107 5.60 23.20 -1.04
C GLY A 107 5.42 22.77 -2.50
N VAL A 108 6.20 21.77 -2.92
CA VAL A 108 6.21 21.30 -4.31
C VAL A 108 4.81 20.90 -4.80
N PHE A 109 4.00 20.28 -3.95
CA PHE A 109 2.65 19.84 -4.29
C PHE A 109 1.75 21.03 -4.66
N ASP A 110 1.77 22.09 -3.86
CA ASP A 110 0.99 23.30 -4.13
C ASP A 110 1.43 23.98 -5.43
N GLN A 111 2.75 24.03 -5.69
CA GLN A 111 3.28 24.60 -6.92
C GLN A 111 2.86 23.81 -8.18
N LEU A 112 2.77 22.48 -8.08
CA LEU A 112 2.27 21.65 -9.18
C LEU A 112 0.78 21.90 -9.45
N ALA A 113 -0.03 22.05 -8.40
CA ALA A 113 -1.46 22.34 -8.53
C ALA A 113 -1.73 23.72 -9.16
N ILE A 114 -0.92 24.74 -8.81
CA ILE A 114 -1.02 26.09 -9.38
C ILE A 114 -0.65 26.13 -10.87
N ASN A 115 0.31 25.32 -11.28
CA ASN A 115 0.85 25.31 -12.65
C ASN A 115 0.22 24.22 -13.54
N ALA A 116 -0.79 23.50 -13.07
CA ALA A 116 -1.48 22.50 -13.87
C ALA A 116 -2.23 23.18 -15.04
N PRO A 117 -2.06 22.73 -16.30
CA PRO A 117 -2.84 23.25 -17.42
C PRO A 117 -4.34 22.99 -17.17
N GLN A 118 -5.15 24.03 -17.32
CA GLN A 118 -6.60 23.97 -17.23
C GLN A 118 -7.21 23.31 -18.47
#